data_d35e644176fd6fb18378014a0c59da47
#
_entry.id   d35e644176fd6fb18378014a0c59da47
#
_cell.length_a   1.000
_cell.length_b   1.000
_cell.length_c   1.000
_cell.angle_alpha   90.00
_cell.angle_beta   90.00
_cell.angle_gamma   90.00
#
_symmetry.space_group_name_H-M   'P 1'
#
loop_
_entity.id
_entity.type
_entity.pdbx_description
1 polymer ?
#
loop_
_entity_poly.entity_id
_entity_poly.type
_entity_poly.pdbx_seq_one_letter_code
_entity_poly.pdbx_strand_id
1 'polypeptide(L)'
;MKKVREIISFLSCAVLLGSSLVNAQESEITYNTHVAQIINENCVVCHREGGIGPMQFENYDQVRPWAPLIQLKVANREMPPYAYDHGIGIQDLEGDWRLSQDEIDTVVAWVNSGSPMGPADIVPSAPELPASDAWNFEPQFGEPDLVIASIPIDIPAGGNDLWHKHYVDT
;
A
#
# COMPACT_ATOMS: atom_id res chain seq x y z
N MET A 1 65.51 25.68 -12.48
CA MET A 1 64.46 25.11 -13.35
C MET A 1 64.03 23.68 -12.96
N LYS A 2 64.83 22.81 -12.40
CA LYS A 2 64.43 21.45 -11.94
C LYS A 2 63.51 21.50 -10.69
N LYS A 3 63.77 22.37 -9.72
CA LYS A 3 62.96 22.46 -8.49
C LYS A 3 61.51 22.93 -8.70
N VAL A 4 61.27 23.76 -9.71
CA VAL A 4 59.91 24.24 -10.03
C VAL A 4 59.04 23.17 -10.67
N ARG A 5 59.61 22.22 -11.41
CA ARG A 5 58.90 21.10 -12.03
C ARG A 5 58.43 20.07 -11.03
N GLU A 6 59.18 19.85 -9.92
CA GLU A 6 58.78 18.89 -8.88
C GLU A 6 57.64 19.44 -8.03
N ILE A 7 57.61 20.74 -7.76
CA ILE A 7 56.49 21.35 -6.98
C ILE A 7 55.20 21.32 -7.77
N ILE A 8 55.23 21.49 -9.08
CA ILE A 8 54.02 21.42 -9.92
C ILE A 8 53.50 20.00 -10.03
N SER A 9 54.39 18.98 -9.99
CA SER A 9 54.00 17.57 -10.03
C SER A 9 53.29 17.10 -8.75
N PHE A 10 53.70 17.60 -7.58
CA PHE A 10 53.05 17.29 -6.32
C PHE A 10 51.69 18.02 -6.15
N LEU A 11 51.54 19.21 -6.70
CA LEU A 11 50.29 19.94 -6.65
C LEU A 11 49.20 19.32 -7.55
N SER A 12 49.63 18.70 -8.67
CA SER A 12 48.70 18.05 -9.61
C SER A 12 48.11 16.71 -9.08
N CYS A 13 48.84 16.04 -8.18
CA CYS A 13 48.40 14.77 -7.62
C CYS A 13 47.42 14.96 -6.45
N ALA A 14 47.49 16.13 -5.78
CA ALA A 14 46.57 16.44 -4.65
C ALA A 14 45.16 16.87 -5.07
N VAL A 15 44.99 17.31 -6.32
CA VAL A 15 43.70 17.75 -6.86
C VAL A 15 42.83 16.57 -7.34
N LEU A 16 43.44 15.41 -7.61
CA LEU A 16 42.70 14.22 -8.08
C LEU A 16 42.12 13.32 -6.95
N LEU A 17 42.45 13.59 -5.70
CA LEU A 17 41.91 12.86 -4.54
C LEU A 17 40.69 13.52 -3.89
N GLY A 18 40.22 14.62 -4.43
CA GLY A 18 39.00 15.31 -4.03
C GLY A 18 37.76 14.81 -4.77
N SER A 19 37.74 13.57 -5.26
CA SER A 19 36.50 12.93 -5.71
C SER A 19 35.58 12.78 -4.50
N SER A 20 34.72 13.76 -4.34
CA SER A 20 33.62 13.76 -3.40
C SER A 20 32.92 12.42 -3.52
N LEU A 21 33.01 11.61 -2.46
CA LEU A 21 32.02 10.58 -2.20
C LEU A 21 30.69 11.33 -2.02
N VAL A 22 30.02 11.59 -3.12
CA VAL A 22 28.57 11.82 -3.06
C VAL A 22 28.01 10.49 -2.59
N ASN A 23 27.95 10.32 -1.27
CA ASN A 23 27.05 9.36 -0.70
C ASN A 23 25.66 9.81 -1.17
N ALA A 24 25.16 9.21 -2.23
CA ALA A 24 23.75 9.12 -2.43
C ALA A 24 23.24 8.37 -1.17
N GLN A 25 22.78 9.14 -0.21
CA GLN A 25 22.08 8.60 0.94
C GLN A 25 20.77 8.11 0.36
N GLU A 26 20.75 6.84 -0.03
CA GLU A 26 19.55 6.16 -0.38
C GLU A 26 18.63 6.33 0.83
N SER A 27 17.55 7.09 0.67
CA SER A 27 16.65 7.39 1.76
C SER A 27 16.08 6.06 2.23
N GLU A 28 16.30 5.74 3.51
CA GLU A 28 15.77 4.52 4.11
C GLU A 28 14.26 4.45 3.88
N ILE A 29 13.78 3.32 3.33
CA ILE A 29 12.35 3.12 3.12
C ILE A 29 11.70 2.90 4.49
N THR A 30 10.79 3.81 4.83
CA THR A 30 10.06 3.76 6.11
C THR A 30 8.55 3.76 5.90
N TYR A 31 7.81 3.36 6.95
CA TYR A 31 6.35 3.37 6.88
C TYR A 31 5.82 4.78 6.62
N ASN A 32 6.18 5.75 7.47
CA ASN A 32 5.60 7.09 7.42
C ASN A 32 5.84 7.84 6.11
N THR A 33 6.97 7.58 5.44
CA THR A 33 7.35 8.33 4.25
C THR A 33 7.08 7.60 2.93
N HIS A 34 6.90 6.27 2.95
CA HIS A 34 6.76 5.49 1.73
C HIS A 34 5.58 4.52 1.78
N VAL A 35 5.53 3.64 2.80
CA VAL A 35 4.59 2.51 2.81
C VAL A 35 3.18 2.92 3.18
N ALA A 36 3.02 3.92 4.05
CA ALA A 36 1.69 4.36 4.50
C ALA A 36 0.81 4.84 3.34
N GLN A 37 1.39 5.50 2.34
CA GLN A 37 0.62 5.91 1.16
C GLN A 37 0.10 4.68 0.41
N ILE A 38 0.96 3.69 0.16
CA ILE A 38 0.58 2.45 -0.53
C ILE A 38 -0.55 1.73 0.23
N ILE A 39 -0.40 1.61 1.55
CA ILE A 39 -1.41 0.97 2.42
C ILE A 39 -2.73 1.74 2.39
N ASN A 40 -2.69 3.07 2.50
CA ASN A 40 -3.87 3.92 2.51
C ASN A 40 -4.66 3.86 1.20
N GLU A 41 -3.96 3.84 0.09
CA GLU A 41 -4.59 3.84 -1.24
C GLU A 41 -5.12 2.47 -1.65
N ASN A 42 -4.47 1.37 -1.23
CA ASN A 42 -4.74 0.05 -1.78
C ASN A 42 -5.27 -0.98 -0.77
N CYS A 43 -5.08 -0.76 0.54
CA CYS A 43 -5.38 -1.78 1.55
C CYS A 43 -6.52 -1.35 2.49
N VAL A 44 -6.51 -0.09 2.95
CA VAL A 44 -7.44 0.41 3.97
C VAL A 44 -8.89 0.36 3.50
N VAL A 45 -9.16 0.43 2.20
CA VAL A 45 -10.52 0.30 1.66
C VAL A 45 -11.23 -0.97 2.17
N CYS A 46 -10.49 -2.07 2.36
CA CYS A 46 -11.00 -3.32 2.92
C CYS A 46 -10.54 -3.56 4.36
N HIS A 47 -9.29 -3.19 4.69
CA HIS A 47 -8.65 -3.47 5.97
C HIS A 47 -8.78 -2.27 6.94
N ARG A 48 -9.99 -1.98 7.39
CA ARG A 48 -10.35 -0.90 8.31
C ARG A 48 -11.41 -1.36 9.30
N GLU A 49 -11.72 -0.53 10.28
CA GLU A 49 -12.85 -0.80 11.16
C GLU A 49 -14.17 -0.87 10.35
N GLY A 50 -14.94 -1.93 10.57
CA GLY A 50 -16.18 -2.20 9.82
C GLY A 50 -15.96 -2.59 8.35
N GLY A 51 -14.72 -2.73 7.90
CA GLY A 51 -14.40 -3.20 6.56
C GLY A 51 -14.49 -4.73 6.43
N ILE A 52 -14.38 -5.23 5.19
CA ILE A 52 -14.46 -6.67 4.89
C ILE A 52 -13.16 -7.43 5.23
N GLY A 53 -12.02 -6.74 5.31
CA GLY A 53 -10.73 -7.33 5.65
C GLY A 53 -10.66 -7.73 7.13
N PRO A 54 -10.05 -8.89 7.48
CA PRO A 54 -10.03 -9.40 8.85
C PRO A 54 -9.10 -8.63 9.79
N MET A 55 -8.13 -7.87 9.26
CA MET A 55 -7.18 -7.04 10.01
C MET A 55 -7.37 -5.57 9.63
N GLN A 56 -7.07 -4.67 10.56
CA GLN A 56 -7.08 -3.24 10.31
C GLN A 56 -5.67 -2.77 9.98
N PHE A 57 -5.53 -1.83 9.01
CA PHE A 57 -4.27 -1.30 8.52
C PHE A 57 -4.24 0.24 8.47
N GLU A 58 -4.99 0.90 9.34
CA GLU A 58 -5.19 2.35 9.34
C GLU A 58 -3.99 3.12 9.90
N ASN A 59 -3.04 2.44 10.56
CA ASN A 59 -1.84 3.04 11.13
C ASN A 59 -0.69 2.03 11.25
N TYR A 60 0.50 2.53 11.58
CA TYR A 60 1.71 1.71 11.71
C TYR A 60 1.57 0.55 12.71
N ASP A 61 0.97 0.81 13.89
CA ASP A 61 0.87 -0.20 14.95
C ASP A 61 -0.04 -1.37 14.54
N GLN A 62 -1.02 -1.11 13.69
CA GLN A 62 -1.88 -2.12 13.09
C GLN A 62 -1.19 -2.88 11.95
N VAL A 63 -0.39 -2.21 11.14
CA VAL A 63 0.27 -2.80 9.96
C VAL A 63 1.50 -3.62 10.34
N ARG A 64 2.33 -3.09 11.22
CA ARG A 64 3.64 -3.68 11.53
C ARG A 64 3.61 -5.14 11.99
N PRO A 65 2.69 -5.59 12.85
CA PRO A 65 2.61 -7.00 13.26
C PRO A 65 2.36 -7.97 12.09
N TRP A 66 1.74 -7.49 11.02
CA TRP A 66 1.39 -8.25 9.84
C TRP A 66 2.37 -8.08 8.67
N ALA A 67 3.40 -7.26 8.83
CA ALA A 67 4.33 -6.91 7.77
C ALA A 67 4.89 -8.14 7.01
N PRO A 68 5.32 -9.24 7.64
CA PRO A 68 5.80 -10.42 6.91
C PRO A 68 4.70 -11.10 6.07
N LEU A 69 3.46 -11.10 6.56
CA LEU A 69 2.34 -11.66 5.80
C LEU A 69 1.92 -10.74 4.66
N ILE A 70 1.92 -9.43 4.88
CA ILE A 70 1.67 -8.42 3.84
C ILE A 70 2.70 -8.59 2.73
N GLN A 71 3.99 -8.66 3.06
CA GLN A 71 5.06 -8.90 2.09
C GLN A 71 4.78 -10.16 1.24
N LEU A 72 4.48 -11.27 1.89
CA LEU A 72 4.19 -12.52 1.19
C LEU A 72 3.01 -12.37 0.22
N LYS A 73 1.92 -11.75 0.67
CA LYS A 73 0.69 -11.62 -0.11
C LYS A 73 0.85 -10.66 -1.28
N VAL A 74 1.52 -9.52 -1.09
CA VAL A 74 1.75 -8.57 -2.19
C VAL A 74 2.78 -9.08 -3.19
N ALA A 75 3.85 -9.73 -2.73
CA ALA A 75 4.86 -10.33 -3.61
C ALA A 75 4.28 -11.42 -4.52
N ASN A 76 3.35 -12.20 -3.99
CA ASN A 76 2.63 -13.23 -4.76
C ASN A 76 1.44 -12.66 -5.56
N ARG A 77 1.17 -11.35 -5.48
CA ARG A 77 0.02 -10.68 -6.10
C ARG A 77 -1.34 -11.27 -5.67
N GLU A 78 -1.41 -11.79 -4.45
CA GLU A 78 -2.65 -12.28 -3.83
C GLU A 78 -3.44 -11.14 -3.16
N MET A 79 -2.76 -10.01 -2.84
CA MET A 79 -3.34 -8.78 -2.29
C MET A 79 -2.76 -7.54 -2.99
N PRO A 80 -3.61 -6.55 -3.31
CA PRO A 80 -5.08 -6.57 -3.25
C PRO A 80 -5.67 -7.69 -4.14
N PRO A 81 -6.85 -8.29 -3.77
CA PRO A 81 -7.45 -9.34 -4.58
C PRO A 81 -7.92 -8.76 -5.92
N TYR A 82 -7.55 -9.41 -7.00
CA TYR A 82 -7.92 -9.01 -8.35
C TYR A 82 -8.22 -10.24 -9.20
N ALA A 83 -9.40 -10.26 -9.82
CA ALA A 83 -9.92 -11.46 -10.47
C ALA A 83 -9.31 -11.74 -11.86
N TYR A 84 -8.51 -10.81 -12.40
CA TYR A 84 -7.99 -10.92 -13.76
C TYR A 84 -6.48 -11.18 -13.75
N ASP A 85 -6.01 -11.91 -14.77
CA ASP A 85 -4.60 -12.18 -14.96
C ASP A 85 -3.84 -10.90 -15.32
N HIS A 86 -2.65 -10.73 -14.74
CA HIS A 86 -1.79 -9.56 -14.95
C HIS A 86 -1.16 -9.49 -16.34
N GLY A 87 -1.02 -10.62 -17.00
CA GLY A 87 -0.31 -10.74 -18.25
C GLY A 87 -1.20 -10.96 -19.47
N ILE A 88 -2.51 -11.04 -19.28
CA ILE A 88 -3.47 -11.38 -20.34
C ILE A 88 -4.41 -10.21 -20.58
N GLY A 89 -4.43 -9.69 -21.77
CA GLY A 89 -5.30 -8.61 -22.17
C GLY A 89 -4.64 -7.70 -23.22
N ILE A 90 -5.46 -6.92 -23.88
CA ILE A 90 -5.04 -6.00 -24.95
C ILE A 90 -5.23 -4.53 -24.59
N GLN A 91 -5.79 -4.27 -23.41
CA GLN A 91 -6.05 -2.92 -22.90
C GLN A 91 -6.01 -2.90 -21.38
N ASP A 92 -5.70 -1.74 -20.83
CA ASP A 92 -5.79 -1.48 -19.40
C ASP A 92 -7.27 -1.45 -18.97
N LEU A 93 -7.53 -1.93 -17.76
CA LEU A 93 -8.87 -1.93 -17.17
C LEU A 93 -9.06 -0.65 -16.35
N GLU A 94 -10.22 -0.04 -16.50
CA GLU A 94 -10.62 1.07 -15.65
C GLU A 94 -10.82 0.58 -14.20
N GLY A 95 -10.32 1.34 -13.23
CA GLY A 95 -10.42 0.98 -11.81
C GLY A 95 -9.52 -0.19 -11.40
N ASP A 96 -8.41 -0.40 -12.09
CA ASP A 96 -7.41 -1.38 -11.70
C ASP A 96 -6.70 -0.94 -10.41
N TRP A 97 -6.93 -1.67 -9.30
CA TRP A 97 -6.33 -1.40 -7.98
C TRP A 97 -5.16 -2.33 -7.66
N ARG A 98 -4.61 -3.03 -8.65
CA ARG A 98 -3.43 -3.86 -8.46
C ARG A 98 -2.22 -2.98 -8.13
N LEU A 99 -1.36 -3.46 -7.24
CA LEU A 99 -0.09 -2.78 -6.99
C LEU A 99 0.82 -2.84 -8.21
N SER A 100 1.46 -1.72 -8.50
CA SER A 100 2.58 -1.66 -9.43
C SER A 100 3.77 -2.46 -8.89
N GLN A 101 4.74 -2.77 -9.76
CA GLN A 101 5.94 -3.47 -9.31
C GLN A 101 6.76 -2.61 -8.33
N ASP A 102 6.83 -1.30 -8.53
CA ASP A 102 7.55 -0.38 -7.65
C ASP A 102 6.93 -0.32 -6.25
N GLU A 103 5.60 -0.37 -6.13
CA GLU A 103 4.90 -0.44 -4.83
C GLU A 103 5.17 -1.78 -4.14
N ILE A 104 5.13 -2.89 -4.87
CA ILE A 104 5.47 -4.22 -4.33
C ILE A 104 6.91 -4.21 -3.81
N ASP A 105 7.85 -3.73 -4.62
CA ASP A 105 9.27 -3.69 -4.27
C ASP A 105 9.52 -2.80 -3.05
N THR A 106 8.80 -1.67 -2.94
CA THR A 106 8.84 -0.77 -1.79
C THR A 106 8.39 -1.47 -0.51
N VAL A 107 7.24 -2.16 -0.54
CA VAL A 107 6.73 -2.91 0.62
C VAL A 107 7.69 -4.04 0.99
N VAL A 108 8.20 -4.78 0.01
CA VAL A 108 9.16 -5.87 0.24
C VAL A 108 10.44 -5.36 0.86
N ALA A 109 11.01 -4.27 0.33
CA ALA A 109 12.23 -3.67 0.87
C ALA A 109 12.03 -3.14 2.30
N TRP A 110 10.90 -2.50 2.58
CA TRP A 110 10.55 -2.06 3.92
C TRP A 110 10.50 -3.21 4.93
N VAL A 111 9.85 -4.31 4.59
CA VAL A 111 9.77 -5.46 5.49
C VAL A 111 11.15 -6.09 5.70
N ASN A 112 11.95 -6.22 4.64
CA ASN A 112 13.31 -6.77 4.72
C ASN A 112 14.26 -5.90 5.56
N SER A 113 14.02 -4.59 5.64
CA SER A 113 14.79 -3.67 6.51
C SER A 113 14.32 -3.67 7.98
N GLY A 114 13.35 -4.50 8.35
CA GLY A 114 12.84 -4.61 9.71
C GLY A 114 11.59 -3.77 9.99
N SER A 115 10.95 -3.28 8.96
CA SER A 115 9.69 -2.51 9.02
C SER A 115 9.80 -1.25 9.88
N PRO A 116 10.77 -0.34 9.61
CA PRO A 116 10.94 0.88 10.42
C PRO A 116 9.75 1.82 10.25
N MET A 117 9.38 2.52 11.36
CA MET A 117 8.29 3.51 11.35
C MET A 117 8.68 4.76 10.53
N GLY A 118 9.91 5.24 10.70
CA GLY A 118 10.38 6.48 10.10
C GLY A 118 10.21 7.70 11.02
N PRO A 119 10.33 8.92 10.46
CA PRO A 119 10.30 10.16 11.22
C PRO A 119 8.98 10.33 11.99
N ALA A 120 9.09 10.68 13.29
CA ALA A 120 7.94 10.80 14.18
C ALA A 120 7.09 12.07 13.94
N ASP A 121 7.65 13.06 13.26
CA ASP A 121 6.97 14.29 12.86
C ASP A 121 6.13 14.12 11.57
N ILE A 122 6.29 13.00 10.87
CA ILE A 122 5.45 12.62 9.74
C ILE A 122 4.44 11.59 10.25
N VAL A 123 3.18 11.97 10.33
CA VAL A 123 2.09 11.10 10.79
C VAL A 123 1.10 10.92 9.62
N PRO A 124 1.23 9.85 8.84
CA PRO A 124 0.26 9.55 7.81
C PRO A 124 -1.11 9.27 8.43
N SER A 125 -2.15 9.84 7.86
CA SER A 125 -3.53 9.54 8.26
C SER A 125 -4.18 8.61 7.26
N ALA A 126 -4.94 7.65 7.75
CA ALA A 126 -5.80 6.85 6.89
C ALA A 126 -6.86 7.74 6.19
N PRO A 127 -7.27 7.40 4.98
CA PRO A 127 -8.32 8.14 4.28
C PRO A 127 -9.65 8.05 5.04
N GLU A 128 -10.43 9.13 5.00
CA GLU A 128 -11.81 9.09 5.43
C GLU A 128 -12.62 8.34 4.36
N LEU A 129 -13.08 7.15 4.70
CA LEU A 129 -13.88 6.32 3.82
C LEU A 129 -15.31 6.25 4.39
N PRO A 130 -16.33 6.23 3.53
CA PRO A 130 -17.70 6.05 4.00
C PRO A 130 -17.86 4.73 4.73
N ALA A 131 -18.82 4.64 5.64
CA ALA A 131 -19.15 3.40 6.33
C ALA A 131 -19.48 2.30 5.29
N SER A 132 -19.14 1.04 5.62
CA SER A 132 -19.33 -0.07 4.68
C SER A 132 -20.79 -0.34 4.32
N ASP A 133 -21.71 0.11 5.16
CA ASP A 133 -23.16 0.02 5.01
C ASP A 133 -23.82 1.35 4.57
N ALA A 134 -23.01 2.38 4.25
CA ALA A 134 -23.51 3.66 3.79
C ALA A 134 -23.99 3.61 2.34
N TRP A 135 -25.02 4.39 2.06
CA TRP A 135 -25.47 4.66 0.70
C TRP A 135 -24.51 5.64 0.01
N ASN A 136 -23.54 5.13 -0.74
CA ASN A 136 -22.48 5.93 -1.34
C ASN A 136 -22.88 6.66 -2.62
N PHE A 137 -24.09 6.44 -3.12
CA PHE A 137 -24.60 7.04 -4.34
C PHE A 137 -25.49 8.27 -4.11
N GLU A 138 -25.66 8.68 -2.86
CA GLU A 138 -26.47 9.86 -2.52
C GLU A 138 -26.08 11.11 -3.32
N PRO A 139 -24.77 11.44 -3.52
CA PRO A 139 -24.40 12.62 -4.29
C PRO A 139 -24.83 12.56 -5.77
N GLN A 140 -25.02 11.38 -6.32
CA GLN A 140 -25.37 11.15 -7.71
C GLN A 140 -26.89 10.94 -7.91
N PHE A 141 -27.54 10.25 -6.99
CA PHE A 141 -28.93 9.78 -7.16
C PHE A 141 -29.88 10.28 -6.06
N GLY A 142 -29.38 10.95 -5.02
CA GLY A 142 -30.14 11.31 -3.83
C GLY A 142 -30.35 10.13 -2.88
N GLU A 143 -31.25 10.31 -1.92
CA GLU A 143 -31.62 9.24 -0.98
C GLU A 143 -32.26 8.05 -1.72
N PRO A 144 -32.07 6.83 -1.22
CA PRO A 144 -32.68 5.65 -1.84
C PRO A 144 -34.21 5.68 -1.68
N ASP A 145 -34.93 5.35 -2.75
CA ASP A 145 -36.41 5.28 -2.71
C ASP A 145 -36.92 4.16 -1.80
N LEU A 146 -36.15 3.09 -1.67
CA LEU A 146 -36.48 1.92 -0.83
C LEU A 146 -35.20 1.23 -0.35
N VAL A 147 -35.13 0.96 0.93
CA VAL A 147 -34.07 0.13 1.54
C VAL A 147 -34.65 -1.22 1.95
N ILE A 148 -34.14 -2.29 1.35
CA ILE A 148 -34.51 -3.66 1.69
C ILE A 148 -33.39 -4.29 2.51
N ALA A 149 -33.60 -4.44 3.80
CA ALA A 149 -32.66 -5.13 4.70
C ALA A 149 -32.93 -6.63 4.72
N SER A 150 -31.91 -7.44 4.52
CA SER A 150 -32.02 -8.88 4.76
C SER A 150 -32.00 -9.18 6.26
N ILE A 151 -32.63 -10.26 6.65
CA ILE A 151 -32.43 -10.78 8.01
C ILE A 151 -31.00 -11.30 8.16
N PRO A 152 -30.40 -11.23 9.36
CA PRO A 152 -29.12 -11.84 9.62
C PRO A 152 -29.13 -13.33 9.31
N ILE A 153 -28.11 -13.81 8.60
CA ILE A 153 -27.94 -15.21 8.22
C ILE A 153 -26.57 -15.66 8.66
N ASP A 154 -26.50 -16.75 9.41
CA ASP A 154 -25.24 -17.38 9.76
C ASP A 154 -24.66 -18.10 8.54
N ILE A 155 -23.50 -17.67 8.10
CA ILE A 155 -22.77 -18.31 7.00
C ILE A 155 -21.66 -19.18 7.62
N PRO A 156 -21.74 -20.52 7.47
CA PRO A 156 -20.69 -21.38 8.00
C PRO A 156 -19.37 -21.18 7.25
N ALA A 157 -18.25 -21.37 7.94
CA ALA A 157 -16.89 -21.19 7.40
C ALA A 157 -16.52 -22.17 6.26
N GLY A 158 -17.40 -23.04 5.87
CA GLY A 158 -17.26 -23.97 4.74
C GLY A 158 -18.60 -24.55 4.37
N GLY A 159 -18.74 -25.03 3.14
CA GLY A 159 -19.98 -25.57 2.63
C GLY A 159 -20.32 -25.03 1.25
N ASN A 160 -21.53 -25.33 0.79
CA ASN A 160 -22.04 -24.81 -0.47
C ASN A 160 -22.57 -23.39 -0.29
N ASP A 161 -22.66 -22.65 -1.41
CA ASP A 161 -23.30 -21.36 -1.47
C ASP A 161 -24.74 -21.42 -0.92
N LEU A 162 -25.10 -20.46 -0.09
CA LEU A 162 -26.43 -20.35 0.48
C LEU A 162 -27.26 -19.38 -0.36
N TRP A 163 -28.40 -19.86 -0.83
CA TRP A 163 -29.35 -19.06 -1.60
C TRP A 163 -30.62 -18.85 -0.77
N HIS A 164 -30.89 -17.60 -0.39
CA HIS A 164 -32.09 -17.21 0.36
C HIS A 164 -33.01 -16.35 -0.50
N LYS A 165 -34.30 -16.60 -0.40
CA LYS A 165 -35.34 -15.75 -1.00
C LYS A 165 -35.98 -14.92 0.12
N HIS A 166 -35.94 -13.61 -0.04
CA HIS A 166 -36.63 -12.68 0.82
C HIS A 166 -37.86 -12.13 0.07
N TYR A 167 -38.97 -12.14 0.76
CA TYR A 167 -40.21 -11.53 0.25
C TYR A 167 -40.42 -10.23 1.02
N VAL A 168 -40.60 -9.15 0.30
CA VAL A 168 -40.85 -7.82 0.85
C VAL A 168 -42.25 -7.42 0.44
N ASP A 169 -43.09 -7.14 1.41
CA ASP A 169 -44.41 -6.57 1.17
C ASP A 169 -44.22 -5.08 0.85
N THR A 170 -44.60 -4.66 -0.37
CA THR A 170 -44.50 -3.27 -0.86
C THR A 170 -45.82 -2.57 -0.79
#